data_4bf1c4bc9b4ce303671825cc28fc0038
#
_entry.id   4bf1c4bc9b4ce303671825cc28fc0038
#
_cell.length_a   1.000
_cell.length_b   1.000
_cell.length_c   1.000
_cell.angle_alpha   90.00
_cell.angle_beta   90.00
_cell.angle_gamma   90.00
#
_symmetry.space_group_name_H-M   'P 1'
#
loop_
_entity.id
_entity.type
_entity.pdbx_description
1 polymer ?
#
loop_
_entity_poly.entity_id
_entity_poly.type
_entity_poly.pdbx_seq_one_letter_code
_entity_poly.pdbx_strand_id
1 'polypeptide(L)'
;MNILLQKVLNSYMKKISLLILIPAGLLLMAFLMNPKTPTMPVNKTSLHEYAVTDINGVSYDLSQHKGKKVMVVNTASKCGLTPQYDALETLYKKYGGDNFVIIAFPSNDFMGQEPGSDEEILAFCKKNYGVTFPVMSKVKVKGKNKCEVYRFLTEMSLNGLEDSDVKWNFQKYLIDENGFLDQVISPRTAPDSPEIISWITKR
;
A
#
# COMPACT_ATOMS: atom_id res chain seq x y z
N MET A 1 59.71 -21.43 -50.77
CA MET A 1 59.07 -20.44 -49.92
C MET A 1 59.81 -20.46 -48.60
N ASN A 2 60.34 -19.32 -48.19
CA ASN A 2 61.43 -19.18 -47.21
C ASN A 2 60.96 -19.42 -45.75
N ILE A 3 61.58 -20.38 -45.05
CA ILE A 3 61.23 -20.80 -43.66
C ILE A 3 61.27 -19.63 -42.72
N LEU A 4 62.03 -18.57 -43.02
CA LEU A 4 62.06 -17.32 -42.19
C LEU A 4 60.74 -16.52 -42.27
N LEU A 5 60.11 -16.49 -43.45
CA LEU A 5 58.86 -15.78 -43.68
C LEU A 5 57.67 -16.42 -42.90
N GLN A 6 57.68 -17.75 -42.83
CA GLN A 6 56.62 -18.52 -42.12
C GLN A 6 56.74 -18.40 -40.63
N LYS A 7 57.94 -18.27 -40.06
CA LYS A 7 58.14 -17.97 -38.61
C LYS A 7 57.67 -16.56 -38.21
N VAL A 8 57.90 -15.56 -39.08
CA VAL A 8 57.47 -14.20 -38.87
C VAL A 8 55.94 -14.10 -38.95
N LEU A 9 55.30 -14.74 -39.94
CA LEU A 9 53.84 -14.75 -40.08
C LEU A 9 53.14 -15.43 -38.87
N ASN A 10 53.65 -16.57 -38.41
CA ASN A 10 53.10 -17.27 -37.23
C ASN A 10 53.29 -16.48 -35.95
N SER A 11 54.34 -15.69 -35.79
CA SER A 11 54.56 -14.81 -34.65
C SER A 11 53.54 -13.64 -34.63
N TYR A 12 53.23 -13.06 -35.81
CA TYR A 12 52.23 -11.99 -35.94
C TYR A 12 50.81 -12.50 -35.70
N MET A 13 50.48 -13.67 -36.24
CA MET A 13 49.14 -14.28 -36.03
C MET A 13 48.89 -14.64 -34.56
N LYS A 14 49.88 -15.11 -33.80
CA LYS A 14 49.76 -15.35 -32.36
C LYS A 14 49.56 -14.06 -31.54
N LYS A 15 50.16 -12.94 -31.94
CA LYS A 15 49.99 -11.65 -31.27
C LYS A 15 48.61 -11.02 -31.55
N ILE A 16 48.08 -11.20 -32.76
CA ILE A 16 46.75 -10.71 -33.12
C ILE A 16 45.64 -11.51 -32.43
N SER A 17 45.78 -12.84 -32.28
CA SER A 17 44.82 -13.71 -31.60
C SER A 17 44.72 -13.40 -30.10
N LEU A 18 45.78 -12.94 -29.47
CA LEU A 18 45.82 -12.60 -28.03
C LEU A 18 45.20 -11.23 -27.74
N LEU A 19 45.14 -10.31 -28.72
CA LEU A 19 44.58 -8.97 -28.58
C LEU A 19 43.07 -8.90 -28.81
N ILE A 20 42.44 -9.92 -29.42
CA ILE A 20 41.01 -9.93 -29.75
C ILE A 20 40.16 -10.62 -28.66
N LEU A 21 40.79 -11.43 -27.77
CA LEU A 21 40.05 -12.19 -26.74
C LEU A 21 39.77 -11.43 -25.44
N ILE A 22 40.40 -10.28 -25.20
CA ILE A 22 40.26 -9.54 -23.96
C ILE A 22 39.03 -8.58 -23.90
N PRO A 23 38.62 -7.89 -25.00
CA PRO A 23 37.49 -6.96 -24.89
C PRO A 23 36.11 -7.64 -24.87
N ALA A 24 35.93 -8.83 -25.41
CA ALA A 24 34.63 -9.50 -25.47
C ALA A 24 34.17 -10.01 -24.09
N GLY A 25 35.10 -10.53 -23.29
CA GLY A 25 34.80 -11.00 -21.91
C GLY A 25 34.49 -9.86 -20.91
N LEU A 26 35.21 -8.73 -21.05
CA LEU A 26 34.99 -7.56 -20.22
C LEU A 26 33.69 -6.82 -20.54
N LEU A 27 33.29 -6.81 -21.84
CA LEU A 27 32.00 -6.22 -22.24
C LEU A 27 30.82 -7.08 -21.79
N LEU A 28 30.96 -8.40 -21.79
CA LEU A 28 29.92 -9.32 -21.33
C LEU A 28 29.76 -9.29 -19.81
N MET A 29 30.86 -9.16 -19.07
CA MET A 29 30.79 -8.99 -17.60
C MET A 29 30.21 -7.64 -17.19
N ALA A 30 30.48 -6.57 -17.91
CA ALA A 30 29.86 -5.26 -17.66
C ALA A 30 28.36 -5.26 -17.90
N PHE A 31 27.86 -6.07 -18.85
CA PHE A 31 26.42 -6.22 -19.12
C PHE A 31 25.72 -7.07 -18.06
N LEU A 32 26.43 -8.01 -17.41
CA LEU A 32 25.87 -8.84 -16.34
C LEU A 32 25.90 -8.18 -14.96
N MET A 33 26.64 -7.08 -14.79
CA MET A 33 26.79 -6.41 -13.49
C MET A 33 25.86 -5.21 -13.27
N ASN A 34 25.00 -4.83 -14.23
CA ASN A 34 24.07 -3.72 -14.01
C ASN A 34 22.71 -3.91 -14.74
N PRO A 35 21.86 -4.82 -14.26
CA PRO A 35 20.47 -4.78 -14.65
C PRO A 35 19.76 -3.69 -13.82
N LYS A 36 20.07 -2.41 -14.03
CA LYS A 36 19.09 -1.37 -13.77
C LYS A 36 18.02 -1.52 -14.85
N THR A 37 17.06 -2.41 -14.61
CA THR A 37 15.77 -2.32 -15.29
C THR A 37 15.31 -0.88 -15.16
N PRO A 38 14.96 -0.17 -16.25
CA PRO A 38 14.35 1.13 -16.13
C PRO A 38 13.06 0.95 -15.34
N THR A 39 13.06 1.36 -14.07
CA THR A 39 11.84 1.49 -13.30
C THR A 39 11.06 2.60 -13.98
N MET A 40 10.02 2.24 -14.71
CA MET A 40 9.02 3.19 -15.19
C MET A 40 8.60 4.03 -13.96
N PRO A 41 8.53 5.36 -14.07
CA PRO A 41 8.02 6.16 -12.97
C PRO A 41 6.60 5.67 -12.68
N VAL A 42 6.40 5.03 -11.53
CA VAL A 42 5.06 4.66 -11.07
C VAL A 42 4.39 5.98 -10.76
N ASN A 43 3.40 6.33 -11.55
CA ASN A 43 2.60 7.53 -11.34
C ASN A 43 1.62 7.23 -10.19
N LYS A 44 2.16 7.24 -8.95
CA LYS A 44 1.37 6.93 -7.77
C LYS A 44 0.35 8.04 -7.53
N THR A 45 -0.90 7.65 -7.30
CA THR A 45 -1.98 8.55 -6.90
C THR A 45 -1.93 8.78 -5.39
N SER A 46 -2.57 9.85 -4.95
CA SER A 46 -2.73 10.17 -3.54
C SER A 46 -4.15 9.83 -3.07
N LEU A 47 -4.32 9.38 -1.82
CA LEU A 47 -5.63 9.22 -1.19
C LEU A 47 -6.47 10.51 -1.31
N HIS A 48 -5.83 11.65 -1.33
CA HIS A 48 -6.46 12.98 -1.44
C HIS A 48 -7.12 13.26 -2.80
N GLU A 49 -6.98 12.38 -3.77
CA GLU A 49 -7.62 12.49 -5.10
C GLU A 49 -8.99 11.80 -5.15
N TYR A 50 -9.39 11.14 -4.05
CA TYR A 50 -10.64 10.37 -4.00
C TYR A 50 -11.72 11.09 -3.20
N ALA A 51 -12.96 10.88 -3.62
CA ALA A 51 -14.15 11.19 -2.86
C ALA A 51 -14.95 9.90 -2.66
N VAL A 52 -15.58 9.77 -1.51
CA VAL A 52 -16.39 8.61 -1.14
C VAL A 52 -17.75 9.08 -0.61
N THR A 53 -18.63 8.16 -0.27
CA THR A 53 -19.89 8.49 0.41
C THR A 53 -19.76 8.14 1.88
N ASP A 54 -20.13 9.06 2.76
CA ASP A 54 -20.18 8.78 4.19
C ASP A 54 -21.39 7.89 4.55
N ILE A 55 -21.46 7.43 5.79
CA ILE A 55 -22.53 6.54 6.28
C ILE A 55 -23.92 7.20 6.27
N ASN A 56 -24.02 8.53 6.12
CA ASN A 56 -25.28 9.27 5.99
C ASN A 56 -25.66 9.53 4.53
N GLY A 57 -24.92 8.98 3.56
CA GLY A 57 -25.16 9.16 2.13
C GLY A 57 -24.62 10.48 1.56
N VAL A 58 -23.78 11.22 2.30
CA VAL A 58 -23.21 12.49 1.87
C VAL A 58 -21.83 12.28 1.23
N SER A 59 -21.53 13.05 0.18
CA SER A 59 -20.20 13.03 -0.43
C SER A 59 -19.14 13.49 0.56
N TYR A 60 -18.07 12.70 0.68
CA TYR A 60 -16.97 12.91 1.60
C TYR A 60 -15.65 12.99 0.82
N ASP A 61 -15.12 14.19 0.67
CA ASP A 61 -13.88 14.45 -0.06
C ASP A 61 -12.68 14.16 0.84
N LEU A 62 -11.84 13.19 0.44
CA LEU A 62 -10.66 12.81 1.21
C LEU A 62 -9.54 13.85 1.15
N SER A 63 -9.62 14.83 0.25
CA SER A 63 -8.66 15.96 0.17
C SER A 63 -8.69 16.85 1.43
N GLN A 64 -9.76 16.83 2.21
CA GLN A 64 -9.87 17.53 3.50
C GLN A 64 -8.87 17.04 4.55
N HIS A 65 -8.22 15.90 4.30
CA HIS A 65 -7.22 15.30 5.19
C HIS A 65 -5.79 15.58 4.76
N LYS A 66 -5.56 16.47 3.80
CA LYS A 66 -4.19 16.91 3.44
C LYS A 66 -3.44 17.40 4.66
N GLY A 67 -2.19 16.93 4.80
CA GLY A 67 -1.34 17.26 5.94
C GLY A 67 -1.59 16.41 7.19
N LYS A 68 -2.54 15.44 7.15
CA LYS A 68 -2.82 14.51 8.24
C LYS A 68 -2.38 13.10 7.87
N LYS A 69 -1.90 12.35 8.84
CA LYS A 69 -1.81 10.89 8.73
C LYS A 69 -3.21 10.28 8.74
N VAL A 70 -3.45 9.32 7.87
CA VAL A 70 -4.76 8.68 7.75
C VAL A 70 -4.63 7.19 7.99
N MET A 71 -5.44 6.63 8.88
CA MET A 71 -5.63 5.18 8.98
C MET A 71 -6.95 4.81 8.30
N VAL A 72 -6.87 4.06 7.21
CA VAL A 72 -8.04 3.43 6.59
C VAL A 72 -8.18 2.02 7.14
N VAL A 73 -9.39 1.64 7.56
CA VAL A 73 -9.69 0.30 8.11
C VAL A 73 -11.02 -0.22 7.57
N ASN A 74 -11.06 -1.48 7.09
CA ASN A 74 -12.32 -2.13 6.77
C ASN A 74 -12.92 -2.81 8.00
N THR A 75 -14.21 -2.61 8.22
CA THR A 75 -14.87 -3.02 9.46
C THR A 75 -16.06 -3.95 9.24
N ALA A 76 -16.47 -4.64 10.29
CA ALA A 76 -17.68 -5.46 10.31
C ALA A 76 -18.22 -5.62 11.73
N SER A 77 -19.56 -5.67 11.88
CA SER A 77 -20.25 -5.74 13.17
C SER A 77 -20.33 -7.15 13.76
N LYS A 78 -20.16 -8.21 12.93
CA LYS A 78 -20.32 -9.62 13.35
C LYS A 78 -19.04 -10.44 13.18
N CYS A 79 -17.88 -9.83 13.43
CA CYS A 79 -16.57 -10.45 13.30
C CYS A 79 -15.95 -10.72 14.68
N GLY A 80 -15.16 -11.77 14.83
CA GLY A 80 -14.38 -11.99 16.05
C GLY A 80 -13.39 -10.87 16.38
N LEU A 81 -13.06 -9.99 15.39
CA LEU A 81 -12.21 -8.82 15.56
C LEU A 81 -13.00 -7.52 15.84
N THR A 82 -14.35 -7.56 15.88
CA THR A 82 -15.19 -6.39 16.14
C THR A 82 -14.83 -5.64 17.44
N PRO A 83 -14.34 -6.29 18.52
CA PRO A 83 -13.87 -5.56 19.70
C PRO A 83 -12.72 -4.57 19.45
N GLN A 84 -12.04 -4.64 18.29
CA GLN A 84 -11.03 -3.64 17.92
C GLN A 84 -11.61 -2.21 17.78
N TYR A 85 -12.92 -2.05 17.63
CA TYR A 85 -13.55 -0.72 17.67
C TYR A 85 -13.24 0.06 18.94
N ASP A 86 -13.13 -0.60 20.11
CA ASP A 86 -12.76 0.06 21.39
C ASP A 86 -11.36 0.67 21.31
N ALA A 87 -10.40 -0.10 20.79
CA ALA A 87 -9.03 0.37 20.63
C ALA A 87 -8.91 1.46 19.54
N LEU A 88 -9.67 1.34 18.43
CA LEU A 88 -9.74 2.38 17.39
C LEU A 88 -10.30 3.69 17.95
N GLU A 89 -11.39 3.64 18.72
CA GLU A 89 -11.99 4.83 19.30
C GLU A 89 -11.08 5.46 20.36
N THR A 90 -10.46 4.64 21.21
CA THR A 90 -9.47 5.11 22.18
C THR A 90 -8.28 5.80 21.50
N LEU A 91 -7.77 5.21 20.42
CA LEU A 91 -6.70 5.78 19.64
C LEU A 91 -7.11 7.11 19.01
N TYR A 92 -8.33 7.16 18.44
CA TYR A 92 -8.87 8.36 17.81
C TYR A 92 -9.09 9.49 18.81
N LYS A 93 -9.65 9.20 19.99
CA LYS A 93 -9.80 10.19 21.07
C LYS A 93 -8.47 10.76 21.55
N LYS A 94 -7.41 9.95 21.52
CA LYS A 94 -6.08 10.36 22.00
C LYS A 94 -5.27 11.13 20.97
N TYR A 95 -5.32 10.74 19.71
CA TYR A 95 -4.43 11.24 18.65
C TYR A 95 -5.17 11.90 17.49
N GLY A 96 -6.47 11.70 17.36
CA GLY A 96 -7.29 12.30 16.30
C GLY A 96 -7.35 13.81 16.39
N GLY A 97 -7.58 14.47 15.26
CA GLY A 97 -7.66 15.93 15.16
C GLY A 97 -6.83 16.50 14.01
N ASP A 98 -5.92 17.42 14.32
CA ASP A 98 -5.20 18.15 13.27
C ASP A 98 -4.17 17.31 12.52
N ASN A 99 -3.61 16.27 13.17
CA ASN A 99 -2.48 15.51 12.60
C ASN A 99 -2.83 14.06 12.23
N PHE A 100 -3.97 13.53 12.68
CA PHE A 100 -4.34 12.14 12.46
C PHE A 100 -5.85 11.95 12.36
N VAL A 101 -6.28 11.04 11.50
CA VAL A 101 -7.68 10.63 11.35
C VAL A 101 -7.78 9.12 11.08
N ILE A 102 -8.85 8.50 11.59
CA ILE A 102 -9.27 7.14 11.23
C ILE A 102 -10.49 7.26 10.31
N ILE A 103 -10.50 6.48 9.21
CA ILE A 103 -11.62 6.39 8.29
C ILE A 103 -12.01 4.91 8.16
N ALA A 104 -13.21 4.57 8.64
CA ALA A 104 -13.73 3.21 8.60
C ALA A 104 -14.59 2.96 7.36
N PHE A 105 -14.38 1.83 6.72
CA PHE A 105 -15.15 1.35 5.59
C PHE A 105 -15.82 0.02 5.95
N PRO A 106 -17.11 0.02 6.31
CA PRO A 106 -17.86 -1.21 6.53
C PRO A 106 -17.88 -2.07 5.26
N SER A 107 -17.69 -3.38 5.41
CA SER A 107 -17.70 -4.30 4.26
C SER A 107 -18.26 -5.67 4.61
N ASN A 108 -19.14 -6.18 3.72
CA ASN A 108 -19.76 -7.49 3.85
C ASN A 108 -19.00 -8.60 3.11
N ASP A 109 -17.78 -8.33 2.62
CA ASP A 109 -17.03 -9.25 1.74
C ASP A 109 -16.43 -10.46 2.47
N PHE A 110 -16.39 -10.44 3.80
CA PHE A 110 -15.86 -11.52 4.61
C PHE A 110 -16.97 -12.25 5.35
N MET A 111 -17.39 -13.38 4.80
CA MET A 111 -18.41 -14.29 5.37
C MET A 111 -19.74 -13.61 5.71
N GLY A 112 -20.10 -12.51 5.04
CA GLY A 112 -21.36 -11.83 5.32
C GLY A 112 -21.42 -11.19 6.73
N GLN A 113 -20.26 -10.80 7.29
CA GLN A 113 -20.16 -10.31 8.67
C GLN A 113 -20.58 -8.85 8.86
N GLU A 114 -20.98 -8.15 7.80
CA GLU A 114 -21.58 -6.81 7.85
C GLU A 114 -22.89 -6.75 7.06
N PRO A 115 -23.95 -7.48 7.52
CA PRO A 115 -25.20 -7.60 6.76
C PRO A 115 -26.11 -6.36 6.87
N GLY A 116 -25.92 -5.51 7.88
CA GLY A 116 -26.78 -4.37 8.18
C GLY A 116 -26.81 -3.31 7.07
N SER A 117 -27.83 -2.45 7.10
CA SER A 117 -27.84 -1.19 6.33
C SER A 117 -26.84 -0.18 6.90
N ASP A 118 -26.60 0.92 6.21
CA ASP A 118 -25.71 1.99 6.70
C ASP A 118 -26.23 2.59 8.02
N GLU A 119 -27.55 2.75 8.17
CA GLU A 119 -28.19 3.23 9.39
C GLU A 119 -28.00 2.24 10.55
N GLU A 120 -28.16 0.95 10.30
CA GLU A 120 -27.95 -0.10 11.31
C GLU A 120 -26.49 -0.18 11.75
N ILE A 121 -25.56 -0.03 10.81
CA ILE A 121 -24.11 0.01 11.08
C ILE A 121 -23.76 1.22 11.93
N LEU A 122 -24.24 2.41 11.56
CA LEU A 122 -24.01 3.64 12.33
C LEU A 122 -24.56 3.53 13.76
N ALA A 123 -25.78 3.01 13.90
CA ALA A 123 -26.39 2.77 15.20
C ALA A 123 -25.59 1.78 16.05
N PHE A 124 -25.11 0.71 15.43
CA PHE A 124 -24.24 -0.29 16.08
C PHE A 124 -22.93 0.33 16.57
N CYS A 125 -22.22 1.07 15.71
CA CYS A 125 -20.96 1.72 16.04
C CYS A 125 -21.11 2.71 17.20
N LYS A 126 -22.13 3.56 17.16
CA LYS A 126 -22.39 4.55 18.21
C LYS A 126 -22.81 3.91 19.53
N LYS A 127 -23.77 2.96 19.48
CA LYS A 127 -24.36 2.37 20.69
C LYS A 127 -23.38 1.46 21.43
N ASN A 128 -22.58 0.66 20.70
CA ASN A 128 -21.75 -0.37 21.31
C ASN A 128 -20.32 0.09 21.61
N TYR A 129 -19.80 1.05 20.82
CA TYR A 129 -18.39 1.46 20.88
C TYR A 129 -18.20 2.97 20.99
N GLY A 130 -19.27 3.77 20.93
CA GLY A 130 -19.18 5.22 21.01
C GLY A 130 -18.33 5.85 19.89
N VAL A 131 -18.28 5.22 18.69
CA VAL A 131 -17.44 5.64 17.57
C VAL A 131 -17.70 7.10 17.21
N THR A 132 -16.61 7.88 17.16
CA THR A 132 -16.62 9.29 16.79
C THR A 132 -15.80 9.60 15.53
N PHE A 133 -14.95 8.69 15.08
CA PHE A 133 -14.23 8.83 13.81
C PHE A 133 -15.16 8.63 12.60
N PRO A 134 -14.79 9.17 11.42
CA PRO A 134 -15.55 9.02 10.17
C PRO A 134 -15.80 7.56 9.79
N VAL A 135 -17.07 7.24 9.52
CA VAL A 135 -17.52 5.96 8.99
C VAL A 135 -18.14 6.20 7.61
N MET A 136 -17.71 5.44 6.62
CA MET A 136 -18.21 5.53 5.24
C MET A 136 -19.37 4.58 5.00
N SER A 137 -20.14 4.81 3.95
CA SER A 137 -21.12 3.84 3.45
C SER A 137 -20.47 2.49 3.20
N LYS A 138 -21.24 1.42 3.37
CA LYS A 138 -20.78 0.05 3.15
C LYS A 138 -20.32 -0.17 1.70
N VAL A 139 -19.10 -0.69 1.54
CA VAL A 139 -18.46 -0.88 0.23
C VAL A 139 -17.93 -2.30 0.04
N LYS A 140 -17.57 -2.62 -1.20
CA LYS A 140 -16.75 -3.79 -1.52
C LYS A 140 -15.28 -3.43 -1.42
N VAL A 141 -14.51 -4.26 -0.71
CA VAL A 141 -13.08 -4.08 -0.47
C VAL A 141 -12.22 -5.14 -1.17
N LYS A 142 -12.82 -6.15 -1.79
CA LYS A 142 -12.13 -7.20 -2.54
C LYS A 142 -12.85 -7.59 -3.83
N GLY A 143 -12.12 -8.35 -4.68
CA GLY A 143 -12.63 -8.80 -5.97
C GLY A 143 -12.66 -7.70 -7.03
N LYS A 144 -13.26 -8.02 -8.18
CA LYS A 144 -13.29 -7.11 -9.35
C LYS A 144 -14.05 -5.81 -9.11
N ASN A 145 -14.99 -5.82 -8.16
CA ASN A 145 -15.90 -4.70 -7.89
C ASN A 145 -15.48 -3.93 -6.61
N LYS A 146 -14.24 -4.09 -6.13
CA LYS A 146 -13.75 -3.30 -5.00
C LYS A 146 -13.79 -1.80 -5.35
N CYS A 147 -14.14 -0.96 -4.38
CA CYS A 147 -14.26 0.47 -4.59
C CYS A 147 -12.90 1.12 -4.90
N GLU A 148 -12.91 2.32 -5.49
CA GLU A 148 -11.72 3.01 -5.99
C GLU A 148 -10.66 3.22 -4.90
N VAL A 149 -11.06 3.58 -3.67
CA VAL A 149 -10.12 3.71 -2.55
C VAL A 149 -9.43 2.38 -2.26
N TYR A 150 -10.14 1.26 -2.29
CA TYR A 150 -9.52 -0.04 -2.07
C TYR A 150 -8.73 -0.54 -3.28
N ARG A 151 -9.01 -0.06 -4.49
CA ARG A 151 -8.10 -0.23 -5.63
C ARG A 151 -6.79 0.48 -5.37
N PHE A 152 -6.84 1.75 -4.99
CA PHE A 152 -5.64 2.50 -4.59
C PHE A 152 -4.85 1.78 -3.50
N LEU A 153 -5.49 1.33 -2.43
CA LEU A 153 -4.82 0.70 -1.29
C LEU A 153 -4.17 -0.66 -1.63
N THR A 154 -4.61 -1.33 -2.70
CA THR A 154 -4.20 -2.71 -2.99
C THR A 154 -3.51 -2.91 -4.32
N GLU A 155 -3.43 -1.91 -5.20
CA GLU A 155 -2.81 -2.01 -6.52
C GLU A 155 -1.54 -1.15 -6.57
N MET A 156 -0.36 -1.79 -6.72
CA MET A 156 0.95 -1.11 -6.78
C MET A 156 0.99 -0.03 -7.86
N SER A 157 0.30 -0.24 -8.99
CA SER A 157 0.20 0.73 -10.08
C SER A 157 -0.43 2.06 -9.67
N LEU A 158 -1.23 2.07 -8.59
CA LEU A 158 -1.89 3.25 -8.03
C LEU A 158 -1.18 3.77 -6.76
N ASN A 159 -0.83 2.86 -5.82
CA ASN A 159 -0.24 3.27 -4.54
C ASN A 159 1.28 3.45 -4.58
N GLY A 160 1.97 2.86 -5.54
CA GLY A 160 3.42 2.96 -5.68
C GLY A 160 4.22 2.19 -4.63
N LEU A 161 3.58 1.41 -3.76
CA LEU A 161 4.22 0.64 -2.69
C LEU A 161 4.22 -0.86 -2.98
N GLU A 162 3.03 -1.48 -3.07
CA GLU A 162 2.91 -2.93 -3.28
C GLU A 162 1.52 -3.32 -3.82
N ASP A 163 1.46 -4.47 -4.49
CA ASP A 163 0.20 -5.19 -4.71
C ASP A 163 -0.16 -5.99 -3.46
N SER A 164 -1.38 -5.85 -2.99
CA SER A 164 -1.86 -6.55 -1.80
C SER A 164 -3.33 -6.96 -1.93
N ASP A 165 -3.76 -7.82 -1.01
CA ASP A 165 -5.17 -8.16 -0.84
C ASP A 165 -5.63 -7.79 0.56
N VAL A 166 -6.89 -7.38 0.68
CA VAL A 166 -7.55 -7.31 1.98
C VAL A 166 -7.74 -8.73 2.51
N LYS A 167 -7.00 -9.09 3.55
CA LYS A 167 -6.95 -10.47 4.07
C LYS A 167 -8.15 -10.80 4.93
N TRP A 168 -8.69 -9.84 5.69
CA TRP A 168 -9.83 -10.02 6.58
C TRP A 168 -10.40 -8.67 7.03
N ASN A 169 -11.53 -8.68 7.75
CA ASN A 169 -12.03 -7.49 8.45
C ASN A 169 -10.97 -6.92 9.41
N PHE A 170 -10.97 -5.62 9.59
CA PHE A 170 -10.04 -4.87 10.43
C PHE A 170 -8.59 -4.86 9.93
N GLN A 171 -8.36 -5.06 8.62
CA GLN A 171 -7.06 -4.72 8.02
C GLN A 171 -6.92 -3.20 7.97
N LYS A 172 -5.73 -2.70 8.34
CA LYS A 172 -5.45 -1.28 8.37
C LYS A 172 -4.45 -0.92 7.28
N TYR A 173 -4.60 0.28 6.76
CA TYR A 173 -3.70 0.91 5.80
C TYR A 173 -3.30 2.26 6.38
N LEU A 174 -2.00 2.49 6.52
CA LEU A 174 -1.45 3.72 7.05
C LEU A 174 -0.99 4.59 5.88
N ILE A 175 -1.50 5.80 5.82
CA ILE A 175 -1.27 6.78 4.75
C ILE A 175 -0.61 8.01 5.35
N ASP A 176 0.49 8.45 4.75
CA ASP A 176 1.27 9.61 5.18
C ASP A 176 0.53 10.95 4.97
N GLU A 177 1.12 12.04 5.42
CA GLU A 177 0.56 13.39 5.35
C GLU A 177 0.38 13.90 3.90
N ASN A 178 1.07 13.28 2.95
CA ASN A 178 0.96 13.58 1.51
C ASN A 178 -0.13 12.75 0.83
N GLY A 179 -0.75 11.82 1.57
CA GLY A 179 -1.79 10.93 1.08
C GLY A 179 -1.26 9.67 0.40
N PHE A 180 0.01 9.32 0.57
CA PHE A 180 0.58 8.10 0.01
C PHE A 180 0.52 6.94 0.98
N LEU A 181 0.25 5.74 0.46
CA LEU A 181 0.30 4.52 1.24
C LEU A 181 1.73 4.28 1.76
N ASP A 182 1.86 4.15 3.08
CA ASP A 182 3.13 3.93 3.77
C ASP A 182 3.25 2.49 4.32
N GLN A 183 2.16 1.95 4.89
CA GLN A 183 2.17 0.60 5.47
C GLN A 183 0.84 -0.13 5.32
N VAL A 184 0.91 -1.45 5.14
CA VAL A 184 -0.24 -2.36 5.19
C VAL A 184 -0.14 -3.20 6.47
N ILE A 185 -1.12 -3.03 7.36
CA ILE A 185 -1.11 -3.63 8.70
C ILE A 185 -2.07 -4.80 8.76
N SER A 186 -1.62 -5.91 9.35
CA SER A 186 -2.43 -7.13 9.50
C SER A 186 -3.76 -6.87 10.23
N PRO A 187 -4.85 -7.55 9.86
CA PRO A 187 -6.13 -7.51 10.59
C PRO A 187 -5.99 -7.82 12.09
N ARG A 188 -5.09 -8.73 12.45
CA ARG A 188 -4.87 -9.19 13.84
C ARG A 188 -4.02 -8.24 14.67
N THR A 189 -3.27 -7.33 14.06
CA THR A 189 -2.51 -6.31 14.78
C THR A 189 -3.48 -5.36 15.48
N ALA A 190 -3.33 -5.21 16.79
CA ALA A 190 -4.16 -4.30 17.58
C ALA A 190 -3.98 -2.85 17.10
N PRO A 191 -5.06 -2.05 17.02
CA PRO A 191 -4.98 -0.66 16.59
C PRO A 191 -4.04 0.20 17.44
N ASP A 192 -3.92 -0.11 18.71
CA ASP A 192 -3.06 0.55 19.71
C ASP A 192 -1.70 -0.13 19.88
N SER A 193 -1.28 -0.94 18.91
CA SER A 193 0.05 -1.56 18.95
C SER A 193 1.17 -0.51 18.95
N PRO A 194 2.34 -0.80 19.57
CA PRO A 194 3.49 0.12 19.59
C PRO A 194 3.91 0.58 18.19
N GLU A 195 3.81 -0.28 17.19
CA GLU A 195 4.10 0.01 15.79
C GLU A 195 3.21 1.16 15.26
N ILE A 196 1.90 1.05 15.43
CA ILE A 196 0.94 2.05 14.96
C ILE A 196 1.08 3.35 15.75
N ILE A 197 1.22 3.27 17.08
CA ILE A 197 1.43 4.46 17.93
C ILE A 197 2.71 5.19 17.52
N SER A 198 3.81 4.45 17.31
CA SER A 198 5.07 5.03 16.86
C SER A 198 4.92 5.71 15.51
N TRP A 199 4.20 5.09 14.57
CA TRP A 199 3.93 5.68 13.27
C TRP A 199 3.12 6.97 13.37
N ILE A 200 2.06 7.02 14.20
CA ILE A 200 1.23 8.22 14.41
C ILE A 200 2.05 9.35 15.01
N THR A 201 2.91 9.06 16.00
CA THR A 201 3.62 10.07 16.78
C THR A 201 4.96 10.51 16.17
N LYS A 202 5.49 9.77 15.21
CA LYS A 202 6.71 10.14 14.48
C LYS A 202 6.43 11.41 13.66
N ARG A 203 7.24 12.44 13.88
CA ARG A 203 7.26 13.69 13.09
C ARG A 203 8.24 13.58 11.93
#